data_df532057a8420f82e8c99d8f2500d2f1
#
_entry.id   df532057a8420f82e8c99d8f2500d2f1
#
_cell.length_a   1.000
_cell.length_b   1.000
_cell.length_c   1.000
_cell.angle_alpha   90.00
_cell.angle_beta   90.00
_cell.angle_gamma   90.00
#
_symmetry.space_group_name_H-M   'P 1'
#
loop_
_entity.id
_entity.type
_entity.pdbx_description
1 polymer ?
#
loop_
_entity_poly.entity_id
_entity_poly.type
_entity_poly.pdbx_seq_one_letter_code
_entity_poly.pdbx_strand_id
1 'polypeptide(L)'
;MFKPSENGSARLRRRPVRVAAKARRKTLILGNGSGRRSLKHGGHMPAALVKLHDKQSERDHRELRINKVGVRALRFPIQVRDKAHAVQNTVATIGMFVDLPKEFKGTHMSRFLEVLNAHGNVIHVENITDILYAMQAKFHAATSHLEIEFPYFMVKRAPVTGKESVMDYLARFDASACHKEILFLLTVKANVTTLCPCSKAIAAYGAHNQRGEVTVQIRSRKAVWIEDLIAIIESSASSELYALLKREDEKAVTERAYDNPVFVEDLVRNVALKLNAHPDVTWYKVEAENQESIHNHNAYACIEKG
;
A
#
# COMPACT_ATOMS: atom_id res chain seq x y z
N MET A 1 58.87 -30.29 -4.87
CA MET A 1 59.68 -30.08 -3.67
C MET A 1 59.70 -28.60 -3.30
N PHE A 2 58.69 -28.14 -2.56
CA PHE A 2 58.75 -26.86 -1.79
C PHE A 2 57.69 -26.92 -0.71
N LYS A 3 58.14 -26.73 0.55
CA LYS A 3 57.39 -26.85 1.79
C LYS A 3 56.48 -25.62 2.00
N PRO A 4 55.38 -25.76 2.75
CA PRO A 4 54.54 -24.63 3.17
C PRO A 4 55.14 -23.92 4.41
N SER A 5 54.94 -22.59 4.49
CA SER A 5 55.25 -21.76 5.65
C SER A 5 53.96 -21.48 6.42
N GLU A 6 53.92 -21.87 7.67
CA GLU A 6 52.95 -21.46 8.72
C GLU A 6 53.25 -19.99 9.13
N ASN A 7 52.18 -19.27 9.42
CA ASN A 7 52.08 -18.11 10.39
C ASN A 7 50.75 -17.43 10.13
N GLY A 8 49.85 -17.13 11.07
CA GLY A 8 49.88 -16.88 12.44
C GLY A 8 48.50 -16.31 12.75
N SER A 9 47.75 -17.01 13.58
CA SER A 9 46.40 -16.61 14.01
C SER A 9 46.44 -15.41 14.94
N ALA A 10 45.93 -14.25 14.54
CA ALA A 10 45.63 -13.13 15.42
C ALA A 10 44.12 -13.07 15.70
N ARG A 11 43.73 -13.59 16.87
CA ARG A 11 42.36 -13.44 17.40
C ARG A 11 42.20 -12.00 17.90
N LEU A 12 41.42 -11.19 17.18
CA LEU A 12 40.93 -9.90 17.66
C LEU A 12 39.73 -10.12 18.57
N ARG A 13 39.95 -10.01 19.87
CA ARG A 13 38.92 -9.95 20.91
C ARG A 13 38.20 -8.61 20.83
N ARG A 14 36.93 -8.61 20.39
CA ARG A 14 36.05 -7.45 20.50
C ARG A 14 35.55 -7.32 21.93
N ARG A 15 35.88 -6.20 22.58
CA ARG A 15 35.35 -5.78 23.90
C ARG A 15 33.91 -5.24 23.69
N PRO A 16 32.94 -5.54 24.57
CA PRO A 16 31.63 -4.92 24.52
C PRO A 16 31.70 -3.47 25.06
N VAL A 17 31.14 -2.53 24.30
CA VAL A 17 30.92 -1.16 24.73
C VAL A 17 29.70 -1.14 25.67
N ARG A 18 29.97 -0.86 26.96
CA ARG A 18 28.92 -0.57 27.96
C ARG A 18 28.51 0.89 27.83
N VAL A 19 27.26 1.13 27.41
CA VAL A 19 26.62 2.45 27.51
C VAL A 19 26.04 2.58 28.91
N ALA A 20 26.65 3.45 29.73
CA ALA A 20 26.15 3.76 31.07
C ALA A 20 25.12 4.90 30.99
N ALA A 21 23.86 4.59 31.28
CA ALA A 21 22.81 5.58 31.49
C ALA A 21 22.93 6.18 32.89
N LYS A 22 23.36 7.44 33.00
CA LYS A 22 23.36 8.24 34.23
C LYS A 22 21.96 8.86 34.44
N ALA A 23 21.17 8.26 35.30
CA ALA A 23 19.98 8.90 35.87
C ALA A 23 20.40 9.93 36.93
N ARG A 24 20.19 11.21 36.68
CA ARG A 24 20.31 12.28 37.67
C ARG A 24 18.98 12.39 38.44
N ARG A 25 18.95 11.89 39.69
CA ARG A 25 17.94 12.27 40.70
C ARG A 25 18.21 13.70 41.15
N LYS A 26 17.30 14.64 40.93
CA LYS A 26 17.28 15.93 41.60
C LYS A 26 16.50 15.78 42.91
N THR A 27 17.18 15.89 44.01
CA THR A 27 16.63 16.02 45.35
C THR A 27 16.06 17.44 45.50
N LEU A 28 14.76 17.58 45.76
CA LEU A 28 14.16 18.84 46.16
C LEU A 28 14.34 18.99 47.67
N ILE A 29 15.02 20.06 48.10
CA ILE A 29 15.13 20.49 49.47
C ILE A 29 13.90 21.35 49.79
N LEU A 30 13.08 20.90 50.75
CA LEU A 30 11.97 21.67 51.31
C LEU A 30 12.52 22.74 52.27
N GLY A 31 12.43 24.01 51.87
CA GLY A 31 12.65 25.15 52.74
C GLY A 31 11.28 25.60 53.39
N ASN A 32 11.21 25.52 54.72
CA ASN A 32 10.13 26.10 55.50
C ASN A 32 10.29 27.63 55.50
N GLY A 33 9.24 28.33 55.01
CA GLY A 33 9.10 29.78 55.10
C GLY A 33 7.64 30.16 55.28
N SER A 34 7.27 30.47 56.51
CA SER A 34 5.97 30.97 56.90
C SER A 34 5.72 32.39 56.35
N GLY A 35 4.76 32.55 55.49
CA GLY A 35 4.28 33.82 54.96
C GLY A 35 2.86 33.69 54.43
N ARG A 36 1.86 33.84 55.32
CA ARG A 36 0.46 33.95 54.91
C ARG A 36 0.23 35.24 54.13
N ARG A 37 0.17 35.14 52.79
CA ARG A 37 -0.54 36.15 51.98
C ARG A 37 -1.77 35.47 51.33
N SER A 38 -2.94 35.88 51.77
CA SER A 38 -4.22 35.55 51.20
C SER A 38 -4.30 36.11 49.78
N LEU A 39 -4.07 35.24 48.78
CA LEU A 39 -4.47 35.52 47.42
C LEU A 39 -5.91 35.11 47.25
N LYS A 40 -6.80 36.11 47.11
CA LYS A 40 -8.17 35.91 46.67
C LYS A 40 -8.11 35.23 45.28
N HIS A 41 -8.45 33.94 45.23
CA HIS A 41 -8.71 33.25 43.98
C HIS A 41 -10.00 33.87 43.40
N GLY A 42 -9.83 34.77 42.45
CA GLY A 42 -10.91 35.12 41.53
C GLY A 42 -11.30 33.85 40.79
N GLY A 43 -12.46 33.29 41.15
CA GLY A 43 -13.02 32.15 40.44
C GLY A 43 -13.23 32.52 38.97
N HIS A 44 -12.39 31.97 38.12
CA HIS A 44 -12.64 31.99 36.68
C HIS A 44 -13.83 31.05 36.47
N MET A 45 -15.02 31.58 36.38
CA MET A 45 -16.17 30.82 35.90
C MET A 45 -15.83 30.33 34.51
N PRO A 46 -16.01 29.03 34.22
CA PRO A 46 -15.80 28.54 32.87
C PRO A 46 -16.72 29.35 31.96
N ALA A 47 -16.12 29.98 30.95
CA ALA A 47 -16.88 30.71 29.94
C ALA A 47 -17.94 29.75 29.39
N ALA A 48 -19.20 30.14 29.54
CA ALA A 48 -20.31 29.36 28.97
C ALA A 48 -19.96 29.05 27.53
N LEU A 49 -19.96 27.76 27.16
CA LEU A 49 -19.70 27.33 25.82
C LEU A 49 -20.70 28.02 24.89
N VAL A 50 -20.28 29.09 24.24
CA VAL A 50 -21.08 29.75 23.22
C VAL A 50 -21.35 28.71 22.15
N LYS A 51 -22.61 28.31 21.97
CA LYS A 51 -22.99 27.35 20.92
C LYS A 51 -22.73 27.99 19.57
N LEU A 52 -21.62 27.62 18.95
CA LEU A 52 -21.26 28.12 17.63
C LEU A 52 -22.29 27.63 16.61
N HIS A 53 -22.64 28.50 15.67
CA HIS A 53 -23.58 28.18 14.60
C HIS A 53 -22.96 27.15 13.63
N ASP A 54 -23.67 26.03 13.41
CA ASP A 54 -23.21 24.95 12.53
C ASP A 54 -23.76 25.14 11.11
N LYS A 55 -22.92 25.72 10.27
CA LYS A 55 -23.22 25.97 8.85
C LYS A 55 -23.42 24.70 8.02
N GLN A 56 -22.83 23.57 8.42
CA GLN A 56 -22.87 22.33 7.66
C GLN A 56 -24.20 21.58 7.84
N SER A 57 -24.88 21.79 8.97
CA SER A 57 -26.21 21.25 9.22
C SER A 57 -27.37 22.11 8.69
N GLU A 58 -27.07 23.27 8.06
CA GLU A 58 -28.11 24.03 7.36
C GLU A 58 -28.70 23.25 6.20
N ARG A 59 -29.96 23.56 5.85
CA ARG A 59 -30.62 23.01 4.68
C ARG A 59 -30.00 23.56 3.39
N ASP A 60 -29.76 22.69 2.42
CA ASP A 60 -29.40 23.10 1.05
C ASP A 60 -30.68 23.27 0.21
N HIS A 61 -30.75 24.34 -0.56
CA HIS A 61 -31.90 24.65 -1.42
C HIS A 61 -31.67 24.32 -2.88
N ARG A 62 -30.47 23.83 -3.26
CA ARG A 62 -30.12 23.50 -4.64
C ARG A 62 -30.68 22.16 -5.11
N GLU A 63 -31.18 21.33 -4.19
CA GLU A 63 -31.80 20.02 -4.45
C GLU A 63 -30.88 19.03 -5.20
N LEU A 64 -29.55 19.14 -4.99
CA LEU A 64 -28.54 18.29 -5.64
C LEU A 64 -27.88 17.34 -4.61
N ARG A 65 -28.04 16.04 -4.84
CA ARG A 65 -27.33 15.01 -4.07
C ARG A 65 -25.83 14.98 -4.45
N ILE A 66 -24.96 14.78 -3.48
CA ILE A 66 -23.54 14.52 -3.71
C ILE A 66 -23.28 13.02 -3.57
N ASN A 67 -22.71 12.40 -4.59
CA ASN A 67 -22.45 10.94 -4.60
C ASN A 67 -21.30 10.54 -3.67
N LYS A 68 -20.25 11.36 -3.58
CA LYS A 68 -19.10 11.14 -2.69
C LYS A 68 -18.63 12.45 -2.08
N VAL A 69 -18.63 12.56 -0.76
CA VAL A 69 -18.04 13.63 0.01
C VAL A 69 -17.24 13.04 1.17
N GLY A 70 -16.05 13.57 1.45
CA GLY A 70 -15.23 13.03 2.52
C GLY A 70 -13.80 13.55 2.54
N VAL A 71 -12.90 12.76 3.13
CA VAL A 71 -11.48 13.07 3.25
C VAL A 71 -10.66 12.20 2.30
N ARG A 72 -9.54 12.74 1.79
CA ARG A 72 -8.61 12.03 0.92
C ARG A 72 -7.17 12.32 1.34
N ALA A 73 -6.25 11.45 0.91
CA ALA A 73 -4.81 11.56 1.19
C ALA A 73 -4.45 11.53 2.69
N LEU A 74 -5.27 10.87 3.51
CA LEU A 74 -4.97 10.66 4.91
C LEU A 74 -3.94 9.53 5.06
N ARG A 75 -2.77 9.83 5.63
CA ARG A 75 -1.76 8.81 5.90
C ARG A 75 -1.99 8.17 7.26
N PHE A 76 -2.08 6.84 7.27
CA PHE A 76 -2.39 6.09 8.48
C PHE A 76 -1.65 4.74 8.51
N PRO A 77 -1.16 4.28 9.69
CA PRO A 77 -0.57 2.96 9.81
C PRO A 77 -1.63 1.87 9.63
N ILE A 78 -1.27 0.83 8.88
CA ILE A 78 -2.15 -0.34 8.65
C ILE A 78 -1.38 -1.64 8.84
N GLN A 79 -2.13 -2.72 9.07
CA GLN A 79 -1.65 -4.09 9.03
C GLN A 79 -2.35 -4.85 7.91
N VAL A 80 -1.57 -5.52 7.09
CA VAL A 80 -2.06 -6.38 6.02
C VAL A 80 -1.58 -7.81 6.22
N ARG A 81 -2.34 -8.78 5.74
CA ARG A 81 -1.93 -10.19 5.79
C ARG A 81 -0.76 -10.42 4.84
N ASP A 82 0.15 -11.27 5.26
CA ASP A 82 1.37 -11.65 4.56
C ASP A 82 1.56 -13.18 4.69
N LYS A 83 1.76 -13.86 3.56
CA LYS A 83 1.92 -15.32 3.54
C LYS A 83 3.18 -15.80 4.28
N ALA A 84 4.26 -15.01 4.26
CA ALA A 84 5.53 -15.38 4.83
C ALA A 84 5.59 -15.11 6.35
N HIS A 85 4.99 -14.00 6.82
CA HIS A 85 5.14 -13.50 8.18
C HIS A 85 3.82 -13.32 8.93
N ALA A 86 2.71 -13.82 8.36
CA ALA A 86 1.34 -13.66 8.83
C ALA A 86 0.81 -12.22 8.72
N VAL A 87 1.59 -11.22 9.11
CA VAL A 87 1.19 -9.79 9.11
C VAL A 87 2.37 -8.91 8.70
N GLN A 88 2.10 -7.92 7.85
CA GLN A 88 3.01 -6.85 7.48
C GLN A 88 2.46 -5.50 7.93
N ASN A 89 3.30 -4.69 8.61
CA ASN A 89 2.99 -3.31 8.96
C ASN A 89 3.44 -2.39 7.83
N THR A 90 2.58 -1.47 7.42
CA THR A 90 2.88 -0.46 6.40
C THR A 90 2.13 0.83 6.67
N VAL A 91 2.33 1.85 5.83
CA VAL A 91 1.61 3.11 5.91
C VAL A 91 0.77 3.27 4.65
N ALA A 92 -0.55 3.40 4.82
CA ALA A 92 -1.46 3.63 3.72
C ALA A 92 -1.80 5.10 3.52
N THR A 93 -2.18 5.42 2.30
CA THR A 93 -2.91 6.62 1.93
C THR A 93 -4.38 6.27 1.84
N ILE A 94 -5.22 6.88 2.70
CA ILE A 94 -6.62 6.53 2.86
C ILE A 94 -7.52 7.64 2.30
N GLY A 95 -8.57 7.23 1.58
CA GLY A 95 -9.72 8.05 1.23
C GLY A 95 -10.97 7.48 1.90
N MET A 96 -11.79 8.33 2.53
CA MET A 96 -13.03 7.95 3.21
C MET A 96 -14.15 8.86 2.72
N PHE A 97 -15.24 8.29 2.21
CA PHE A 97 -16.33 9.05 1.62
C PHE A 97 -17.69 8.44 1.98
N VAL A 98 -18.69 9.30 2.04
CA VAL A 98 -20.11 8.94 2.12
C VAL A 98 -20.90 9.69 1.05
N ASP A 99 -22.11 9.25 0.76
CA ASP A 99 -23.05 10.09 0.01
C ASP A 99 -23.63 11.18 0.92
N LEU A 100 -24.03 12.30 0.32
CA LEU A 100 -24.70 13.39 1.02
C LEU A 100 -26.06 13.65 0.35
N PRO A 101 -27.16 13.39 1.08
CA PRO A 101 -28.49 13.70 0.59
C PRO A 101 -28.65 15.19 0.25
N LYS A 102 -29.57 15.48 -0.68
CA LYS A 102 -29.79 16.83 -1.23
C LYS A 102 -30.23 17.88 -0.21
N GLU A 103 -30.78 17.43 0.91
CA GLU A 103 -31.27 18.29 2.00
C GLU A 103 -30.15 18.87 2.87
N PHE A 104 -28.95 18.27 2.84
CA PHE A 104 -27.84 18.68 3.70
C PHE A 104 -26.83 19.54 2.93
N LYS A 105 -26.43 20.65 3.53
CA LYS A 105 -25.46 21.59 2.97
C LYS A 105 -24.03 21.05 2.96
N GLY A 106 -23.66 20.25 3.98
CA GLY A 106 -22.32 19.71 4.12
C GLY A 106 -22.20 18.61 5.17
N THR A 107 -20.99 18.13 5.39
CA THR A 107 -20.66 17.15 6.42
C THR A 107 -19.38 17.53 7.16
N HIS A 108 -19.28 17.14 8.43
CA HIS A 108 -18.11 17.41 9.27
C HIS A 108 -16.97 16.45 8.97
N MET A 109 -15.87 16.96 8.41
CA MET A 109 -14.70 16.15 8.03
C MET A 109 -14.04 15.47 9.23
N SER A 110 -14.07 16.10 10.43
CA SER A 110 -13.54 15.50 11.67
C SER A 110 -14.20 14.17 12.04
N ARG A 111 -15.48 13.96 11.67
CA ARG A 111 -16.20 12.72 11.97
C ARG A 111 -15.59 11.50 11.27
N PHE A 112 -14.96 11.67 10.09
CA PHE A 112 -14.24 10.58 9.42
C PHE A 112 -13.03 10.12 10.25
N LEU A 113 -12.28 11.09 10.81
CA LEU A 113 -11.15 10.78 11.69
C LEU A 113 -11.62 10.17 13.03
N GLU A 114 -12.76 10.61 13.56
CA GLU A 114 -13.36 9.98 14.75
C GLU A 114 -13.70 8.51 14.50
N VAL A 115 -14.31 8.19 13.34
CA VAL A 115 -14.57 6.79 12.95
C VAL A 115 -13.27 6.01 12.82
N LEU A 116 -12.27 6.56 12.16
CA LEU A 116 -10.99 5.90 11.96
C LEU A 116 -10.30 5.61 13.30
N ASN A 117 -10.22 6.61 14.18
CA ASN A 117 -9.58 6.49 15.49
C ASN A 117 -10.32 5.52 16.44
N ALA A 118 -11.65 5.37 16.28
CA ALA A 118 -12.43 4.42 17.06
C ALA A 118 -12.07 2.96 16.76
N HIS A 119 -11.50 2.68 15.59
CA HIS A 119 -11.02 1.34 15.19
C HIS A 119 -9.56 1.08 15.57
N GLY A 120 -8.92 1.96 16.35
CA GLY A 120 -7.57 1.82 16.87
C GLY A 120 -6.53 2.65 16.15
N ASN A 121 -5.28 2.55 16.62
CA ASN A 121 -4.15 3.28 16.05
C ASN A 121 -3.55 2.60 14.81
N VAL A 122 -4.02 1.40 14.48
CA VAL A 122 -3.63 0.60 13.32
C VAL A 122 -4.89 -0.03 12.74
N ILE A 123 -5.10 0.13 11.44
CA ILE A 123 -6.22 -0.50 10.74
C ILE A 123 -5.79 -1.89 10.28
N HIS A 124 -6.62 -2.88 10.62
CA HIS A 124 -6.54 -4.23 10.06
C HIS A 124 -7.48 -4.33 8.86
N VAL A 125 -7.05 -5.04 7.81
CA VAL A 125 -7.86 -5.22 6.59
C VAL A 125 -9.21 -5.90 6.90
N GLU A 126 -9.24 -6.75 7.92
CA GLU A 126 -10.46 -7.41 8.41
C GLU A 126 -11.52 -6.45 8.94
N ASN A 127 -11.11 -5.26 9.39
CA ASN A 127 -12.02 -4.26 9.97
C ASN A 127 -12.62 -3.30 8.92
N ILE A 128 -12.29 -3.47 7.64
CA ILE A 128 -12.78 -2.59 6.55
C ILE A 128 -14.32 -2.52 6.54
N THR A 129 -14.99 -3.65 6.68
CA THR A 129 -16.45 -3.73 6.71
C THR A 129 -17.04 -2.96 7.88
N ASP A 130 -16.44 -3.09 9.07
CA ASP A 130 -16.89 -2.40 10.28
C ASP A 130 -16.72 -0.88 10.15
N ILE A 131 -15.61 -0.43 9.55
CA ILE A 131 -15.34 0.98 9.27
C ILE A 131 -16.40 1.54 8.30
N LEU A 132 -16.75 0.81 7.24
CA LEU A 132 -17.78 1.22 6.28
C LEU A 132 -19.13 1.41 6.94
N TYR A 133 -19.57 0.45 7.77
CA TYR A 133 -20.84 0.57 8.51
C TYR A 133 -20.79 1.65 9.59
N ALA A 134 -19.67 1.82 10.29
CA ALA A 134 -19.50 2.92 11.25
C ALA A 134 -19.63 4.29 10.56
N MET A 135 -19.09 4.43 9.34
CA MET A 135 -19.27 5.65 8.54
C MET A 135 -20.75 5.86 8.20
N GLN A 136 -21.46 4.84 7.68
CA GLN A 136 -22.90 4.97 7.37
C GLN A 136 -23.70 5.40 8.60
N ALA A 137 -23.46 4.77 9.75
CA ALA A 137 -24.15 5.12 11.00
C ALA A 137 -23.81 6.55 11.47
N LYS A 138 -22.54 6.94 11.44
CA LYS A 138 -22.07 8.26 11.92
C LYS A 138 -22.59 9.42 11.07
N PHE A 139 -22.79 9.20 9.78
CA PHE A 139 -23.20 10.22 8.82
C PHE A 139 -24.67 10.09 8.39
N HIS A 140 -25.39 9.08 8.85
CA HIS A 140 -26.73 8.73 8.37
C HIS A 140 -26.79 8.61 6.84
N ALA A 141 -25.72 8.03 6.24
CA ALA A 141 -25.53 7.89 4.83
C ALA A 141 -26.03 6.51 4.33
N ALA A 142 -26.51 6.46 3.10
CA ALA A 142 -26.92 5.20 2.45
C ALA A 142 -25.71 4.44 1.91
N THR A 143 -24.65 5.15 1.53
CA THR A 143 -23.44 4.56 0.97
C THR A 143 -22.19 5.09 1.67
N SER A 144 -21.18 4.21 1.80
CA SER A 144 -19.86 4.55 2.27
C SER A 144 -18.78 3.95 1.38
N HIS A 145 -17.65 4.62 1.26
CA HIS A 145 -16.53 4.18 0.44
C HIS A 145 -15.23 4.37 1.20
N LEU A 146 -14.34 3.37 1.09
CA LEU A 146 -13.02 3.37 1.70
C LEU A 146 -12.00 2.98 0.64
N GLU A 147 -11.02 3.84 0.40
CA GLU A 147 -9.91 3.66 -0.51
C GLU A 147 -8.64 3.58 0.34
N ILE A 148 -7.87 2.49 0.23
CA ILE A 148 -6.65 2.25 1.02
C ILE A 148 -5.55 1.83 0.07
N GLU A 149 -4.58 2.71 -0.20
CA GLU A 149 -3.43 2.45 -1.06
C GLU A 149 -2.15 2.40 -0.21
N PHE A 150 -1.32 1.39 -0.42
CA PHE A 150 -0.12 1.17 0.39
C PHE A 150 0.98 0.43 -0.36
N PRO A 151 2.26 0.68 -0.01
CA PRO A 151 3.36 -0.16 -0.44
C PRO A 151 3.28 -1.52 0.27
N TYR A 152 3.43 -2.58 -0.52
CA TYR A 152 3.51 -3.96 -0.06
C TYR A 152 4.92 -4.51 -0.33
N PHE A 153 5.56 -5.12 0.65
CA PHE A 153 6.94 -5.55 0.55
C PHE A 153 7.05 -7.07 0.50
N MET A 154 7.89 -7.57 -0.41
CA MET A 154 8.21 -9.00 -0.51
C MET A 154 9.72 -9.21 -0.56
N VAL A 155 10.20 -10.25 0.11
CA VAL A 155 11.58 -10.71 -0.04
C VAL A 155 11.67 -11.51 -1.34
N LYS A 156 12.56 -11.07 -2.25
CA LYS A 156 12.89 -11.80 -3.48
C LYS A 156 14.30 -12.34 -3.41
N ARG A 157 14.48 -13.51 -4.01
CA ARG A 157 15.77 -14.19 -4.13
C ARG A 157 16.28 -14.08 -5.55
N ALA A 158 17.51 -13.59 -5.71
CA ALA A 158 18.19 -13.55 -6.98
C ALA A 158 18.30 -14.97 -7.59
N PRO A 159 18.14 -15.13 -8.92
CA PRO A 159 17.85 -16.44 -9.54
C PRO A 159 19.02 -17.43 -9.52
N VAL A 160 20.26 -16.97 -9.39
CA VAL A 160 21.47 -17.81 -9.39
C VAL A 160 22.14 -17.79 -8.04
N THR A 161 22.42 -16.60 -7.51
CA THR A 161 23.15 -16.44 -6.23
C THR A 161 22.29 -16.65 -5.00
N GLY A 162 20.97 -16.65 -5.14
CA GLY A 162 20.03 -16.75 -4.02
C GLY A 162 20.08 -15.58 -3.04
N LYS A 163 20.74 -14.45 -3.39
CA LYS A 163 20.80 -13.27 -2.53
C LYS A 163 19.42 -12.69 -2.34
N GLU A 164 19.06 -12.46 -1.08
CA GLU A 164 17.78 -11.89 -0.72
C GLU A 164 17.80 -10.36 -0.77
N SER A 165 16.71 -9.79 -1.24
CA SER A 165 16.44 -8.35 -1.22
C SER A 165 14.96 -8.09 -1.07
N VAL A 166 14.62 -6.95 -0.49
CA VAL A 166 13.24 -6.50 -0.38
C VAL A 166 12.83 -5.76 -1.66
N MET A 167 11.69 -6.14 -2.21
CA MET A 167 11.02 -5.43 -3.32
C MET A 167 9.72 -4.81 -2.80
N ASP A 168 9.39 -3.65 -3.30
CA ASP A 168 8.12 -2.98 -3.06
C ASP A 168 7.18 -3.11 -4.26
N TYR A 169 5.92 -3.25 -3.97
CA TYR A 169 4.80 -3.28 -4.89
C TYR A 169 3.74 -2.31 -4.41
N LEU A 170 2.85 -1.86 -5.26
CA LEU A 170 1.72 -1.05 -4.85
C LEU A 170 0.46 -1.92 -4.77
N ALA A 171 -0.18 -1.92 -3.62
CA ALA A 171 -1.47 -2.57 -3.44
C ALA A 171 -2.52 -1.55 -3.01
N ARG A 172 -3.78 -1.78 -3.42
CA ARG A 172 -4.90 -0.92 -3.06
C ARG A 172 -6.16 -1.76 -2.83
N PHE A 173 -6.88 -1.42 -1.79
CA PHE A 173 -8.22 -1.88 -1.52
C PHE A 173 -9.20 -0.75 -1.80
N ASP A 174 -10.19 -1.00 -2.63
CA ASP A 174 -11.37 -0.15 -2.79
C ASP A 174 -12.57 -0.92 -2.26
N ALA A 175 -13.16 -0.44 -1.17
CA ALA A 175 -14.31 -1.06 -0.56
C ALA A 175 -15.48 -0.07 -0.50
N SER A 176 -16.68 -0.56 -0.73
CA SER A 176 -17.89 0.23 -0.58
C SER A 176 -19.02 -0.59 0.01
N ALA A 177 -19.82 0.06 0.84
CA ALA A 177 -21.06 -0.50 1.35
C ALA A 177 -22.24 0.32 0.83
N CYS A 178 -23.24 -0.39 0.31
CA CYS A 178 -24.53 0.18 -0.09
C CYS A 178 -25.61 -0.69 0.53
N HIS A 179 -26.37 -0.16 1.49
CA HIS A 179 -27.30 -0.93 2.31
C HIS A 179 -26.56 -2.10 3.00
N LYS A 180 -26.85 -3.35 2.61
CA LYS A 180 -26.20 -4.57 3.15
C LYS A 180 -25.18 -5.19 2.19
N GLU A 181 -25.01 -4.62 1.00
CA GLU A 181 -24.08 -5.12 0.00
C GLU A 181 -22.71 -4.49 0.18
N ILE A 182 -21.67 -5.33 0.24
CA ILE A 182 -20.28 -4.93 0.28
C ILE A 182 -19.66 -5.28 -1.08
N LEU A 183 -19.08 -4.28 -1.71
CA LEU A 183 -18.21 -4.46 -2.87
C LEU A 183 -16.76 -4.27 -2.42
N PHE A 184 -15.91 -5.20 -2.78
CA PHE A 184 -14.48 -5.15 -2.49
C PHE A 184 -13.68 -5.39 -3.77
N LEU A 185 -12.74 -4.51 -4.05
CA LEU A 185 -11.83 -4.56 -5.18
C LEU A 185 -10.39 -4.56 -4.65
N LEU A 186 -9.61 -5.55 -5.03
CA LEU A 186 -8.16 -5.58 -4.80
C LEU A 186 -7.45 -5.16 -6.08
N THR A 187 -6.61 -4.15 -5.98
CA THR A 187 -5.70 -3.71 -7.05
C THR A 187 -4.26 -4.00 -6.64
N VAL A 188 -3.49 -4.59 -7.55
CA VAL A 188 -2.05 -4.81 -7.38
C VAL A 188 -1.33 -4.26 -8.60
N LYS A 189 -0.27 -3.47 -8.37
CA LYS A 189 0.64 -3.00 -9.40
C LYS A 189 2.01 -3.63 -9.21
N ALA A 190 2.58 -4.14 -10.29
CA ALA A 190 3.92 -4.67 -10.31
C ALA A 190 4.66 -4.25 -11.58
N ASN A 191 5.94 -3.98 -11.43
CA ASN A 191 6.83 -3.69 -12.55
C ASN A 191 7.50 -4.98 -13.04
N VAL A 192 7.62 -5.12 -14.36
CA VAL A 192 8.22 -6.26 -15.04
C VAL A 192 9.16 -5.80 -16.16
N THR A 193 9.92 -6.72 -16.72
CA THR A 193 10.66 -6.51 -17.97
C THR A 193 9.89 -7.13 -19.13
N THR A 194 9.77 -6.38 -20.24
CA THR A 194 9.31 -6.88 -21.53
C THR A 194 10.39 -6.69 -22.58
N LEU A 195 10.56 -7.68 -23.45
CA LEU A 195 11.50 -7.66 -24.58
C LEU A 195 10.70 -7.82 -25.88
N CYS A 196 10.94 -6.94 -26.84
CA CYS A 196 10.15 -6.86 -28.06
C CYS A 196 10.41 -8.08 -28.99
N PRO A 197 9.37 -8.90 -29.27
CA PRO A 197 9.49 -10.01 -30.20
C PRO A 197 9.85 -9.58 -31.65
N CYS A 198 9.28 -8.44 -32.10
CA CYS A 198 9.57 -7.91 -33.43
C CYS A 198 11.05 -7.54 -33.60
N SER A 199 11.62 -6.77 -32.65
CA SER A 199 13.02 -6.38 -32.75
C SER A 199 13.95 -7.59 -32.66
N LYS A 200 13.61 -8.59 -31.85
CA LYS A 200 14.33 -9.86 -31.79
C LYS A 200 14.33 -10.60 -33.13
N ALA A 201 13.22 -10.56 -33.88
CA ALA A 201 13.08 -11.27 -35.14
C ALA A 201 13.83 -10.60 -36.30
N ILE A 202 13.99 -9.27 -36.30
CA ILE A 202 14.53 -8.53 -37.43
C ILE A 202 15.97 -8.02 -37.22
N ALA A 203 16.38 -7.82 -35.96
CA ALA A 203 17.70 -7.29 -35.66
C ALA A 203 18.77 -8.37 -35.80
N ALA A 204 19.92 -7.99 -36.37
CA ALA A 204 21.09 -8.87 -36.44
C ALA A 204 21.71 -9.10 -35.05
N TYR A 205 21.51 -8.17 -34.11
CA TYR A 205 22.08 -8.21 -32.78
C TYR A 205 21.05 -7.73 -31.75
N GLY A 206 20.70 -8.61 -30.79
CA GLY A 206 19.87 -8.29 -29.65
C GLY A 206 18.42 -7.94 -29.96
N ALA A 207 17.78 -7.33 -29.00
CA ALA A 207 16.43 -6.78 -29.09
C ALA A 207 16.25 -5.69 -28.02
N HIS A 208 15.43 -4.67 -28.28
CA HIS A 208 15.14 -3.70 -27.25
C HIS A 208 14.25 -4.31 -26.18
N ASN A 209 14.48 -3.87 -24.95
CA ASN A 209 13.66 -4.19 -23.80
C ASN A 209 13.31 -2.92 -23.03
N GLN A 210 12.31 -2.99 -22.20
CA GLN A 210 11.81 -1.88 -21.41
C GLN A 210 11.13 -2.37 -20.13
N ARG A 211 10.89 -1.43 -19.22
CA ARG A 211 10.04 -1.67 -18.07
C ARG A 211 8.58 -1.60 -18.47
N GLY A 212 7.79 -2.59 -18.04
CA GLY A 212 6.34 -2.57 -18.11
C GLY A 212 5.75 -2.42 -16.69
N GLU A 213 4.79 -1.53 -16.51
CA GLU A 213 3.95 -1.49 -15.32
C GLU A 213 2.66 -2.27 -15.61
N VAL A 214 2.35 -3.25 -14.77
CA VAL A 214 1.11 -4.03 -14.88
C VAL A 214 0.22 -3.74 -13.68
N THR A 215 -1.02 -3.35 -13.94
CA THR A 215 -2.08 -3.16 -12.94
C THR A 215 -3.13 -4.25 -13.09
N VAL A 216 -3.32 -5.03 -12.05
CA VAL A 216 -4.38 -6.05 -11.97
C VAL A 216 -5.39 -5.62 -10.92
N GLN A 217 -6.65 -5.54 -11.32
CA GLN A 217 -7.79 -5.32 -10.44
C GLN A 217 -8.66 -6.56 -10.45
N ILE A 218 -9.09 -7.03 -9.27
CA ILE A 218 -9.96 -8.20 -9.17
C ILE A 218 -11.12 -7.99 -8.20
N ARG A 219 -12.25 -8.67 -8.49
CA ARG A 219 -13.25 -9.07 -7.49
C ARG A 219 -13.18 -10.57 -7.30
N SER A 220 -13.36 -11.03 -6.08
CA SER A 220 -13.24 -12.45 -5.76
C SER A 220 -14.27 -12.89 -4.73
N ARG A 221 -14.62 -14.21 -4.75
CA ARG A 221 -15.52 -14.81 -3.76
C ARG A 221 -14.87 -14.98 -2.41
N LYS A 222 -13.56 -15.25 -2.39
CA LYS A 222 -12.73 -15.40 -1.18
C LYS A 222 -11.52 -14.49 -1.28
N ALA A 223 -10.87 -14.25 -0.14
CA ALA A 223 -9.65 -13.47 -0.10
C ALA A 223 -8.58 -14.10 -1.01
N VAL A 224 -8.04 -13.29 -1.92
CA VAL A 224 -6.90 -13.62 -2.79
C VAL A 224 -5.68 -12.91 -2.24
N TRP A 225 -4.56 -13.62 -2.17
CA TRP A 225 -3.33 -13.06 -1.66
C TRP A 225 -2.69 -12.08 -2.66
N ILE A 226 -2.15 -10.98 -2.14
CA ILE A 226 -1.41 -10.00 -2.95
C ILE A 226 -0.25 -10.67 -3.67
N GLU A 227 0.47 -11.58 -2.98
CA GLU A 227 1.61 -12.32 -3.51
C GLU A 227 1.23 -13.22 -4.69
N ASP A 228 0.02 -13.79 -4.68
CA ASP A 228 -0.44 -14.62 -5.81
C ASP A 228 -0.66 -13.76 -7.06
N LEU A 229 -1.22 -12.56 -6.91
CA LEU A 229 -1.38 -11.64 -8.02
C LEU A 229 -0.01 -11.14 -8.54
N ILE A 230 0.93 -10.84 -7.65
CA ILE A 230 2.30 -10.48 -8.03
C ILE A 230 2.94 -11.62 -8.83
N ALA A 231 2.85 -12.86 -8.35
CA ALA A 231 3.39 -14.03 -9.04
C ALA A 231 2.74 -14.25 -10.42
N ILE A 232 1.42 -14.03 -10.54
CA ILE A 232 0.70 -14.08 -11.83
C ILE A 232 1.27 -13.03 -12.80
N ILE A 233 1.44 -11.79 -12.34
CA ILE A 233 1.99 -10.71 -13.16
C ILE A 233 3.41 -11.03 -13.61
N GLU A 234 4.30 -11.29 -12.67
CA GLU A 234 5.73 -11.50 -12.94
C GLU A 234 5.98 -12.69 -13.86
N SER A 235 5.28 -13.81 -13.65
CA SER A 235 5.39 -14.99 -14.49
C SER A 235 4.73 -14.87 -15.87
N SER A 236 4.11 -13.73 -16.16
CA SER A 236 3.46 -13.45 -17.46
C SER A 236 4.30 -12.57 -18.38
N ALA A 237 5.36 -11.96 -17.88
CA ALA A 237 6.27 -11.06 -18.58
C ALA A 237 7.51 -11.78 -19.13
N SER A 238 8.38 -11.06 -19.85
CA SER A 238 9.66 -11.61 -20.31
C SER A 238 10.57 -11.98 -19.14
N SER A 239 10.61 -11.16 -18.11
CA SER A 239 11.26 -11.44 -16.83
C SER A 239 10.69 -10.57 -15.73
N GLU A 240 10.76 -11.07 -14.51
CA GLU A 240 10.53 -10.31 -13.29
C GLU A 240 11.69 -9.36 -12.97
N LEU A 241 11.47 -8.39 -12.08
CA LEU A 241 12.52 -7.48 -11.58
C LEU A 241 13.04 -7.92 -10.21
N TYR A 242 14.24 -7.45 -9.89
CA TYR A 242 14.92 -7.70 -8.62
C TYR A 242 15.59 -6.42 -8.12
N ALA A 243 15.58 -6.18 -6.81
CA ALA A 243 16.29 -5.05 -6.21
C ALA A 243 17.80 -5.30 -6.05
N LEU A 244 18.22 -6.58 -6.01
CA LEU A 244 19.64 -6.95 -5.88
C LEU A 244 19.97 -8.09 -6.83
N LEU A 245 20.92 -7.86 -7.76
CA LEU A 245 21.48 -8.85 -8.63
C LEU A 245 23.01 -8.80 -8.55
N LYS A 246 23.67 -9.94 -8.72
CA LYS A 246 25.10 -10.06 -9.00
C LYS A 246 25.28 -10.34 -10.50
N ARG A 247 26.51 -10.37 -10.97
CA ARG A 247 26.81 -10.57 -12.41
C ARG A 247 26.19 -11.83 -13.00
N GLU A 248 26.23 -12.92 -12.23
CA GLU A 248 25.64 -14.21 -12.64
C GLU A 248 24.11 -14.11 -12.72
N ASP A 249 23.51 -13.36 -11.81
CA ASP A 249 22.06 -13.11 -11.80
C ASP A 249 21.66 -12.19 -12.95
N GLU A 250 22.41 -11.11 -13.22
CA GLU A 250 22.19 -10.20 -14.36
C GLU A 250 22.21 -10.96 -15.67
N LYS A 251 23.21 -11.86 -15.86
CA LYS A 251 23.29 -12.74 -17.03
C LYS A 251 22.03 -13.58 -17.15
N ALA A 252 21.64 -14.28 -16.09
CA ALA A 252 20.48 -15.18 -16.11
C ALA A 252 19.15 -14.45 -16.39
N VAL A 253 18.96 -13.25 -15.82
CA VAL A 253 17.77 -12.42 -16.06
C VAL A 253 17.74 -11.90 -17.50
N THR A 254 18.89 -11.47 -18.01
CA THR A 254 19.03 -10.98 -19.40
C THR A 254 18.72 -12.07 -20.41
N GLU A 255 19.30 -13.26 -20.23
CA GLU A 255 19.08 -14.42 -21.11
C GLU A 255 17.63 -14.89 -21.05
N ARG A 256 17.05 -15.00 -19.84
CA ARG A 256 15.63 -15.35 -19.64
C ARG A 256 14.70 -14.38 -20.39
N ALA A 257 14.94 -13.06 -20.24
CA ALA A 257 14.12 -12.06 -20.92
C ALA A 257 14.26 -12.18 -22.45
N TYR A 258 15.46 -12.45 -22.93
CA TYR A 258 15.72 -12.62 -24.35
C TYR A 258 15.05 -13.88 -24.93
N ASP A 259 15.07 -14.97 -24.17
CA ASP A 259 14.45 -16.24 -24.59
C ASP A 259 12.92 -16.21 -24.52
N ASN A 260 12.35 -15.32 -23.73
CA ASN A 260 10.91 -15.16 -23.52
C ASN A 260 10.41 -13.76 -23.97
N PRO A 261 10.47 -13.41 -25.27
CA PRO A 261 9.97 -12.12 -25.74
C PRO A 261 8.45 -12.03 -25.62
N VAL A 262 7.93 -10.89 -25.13
CA VAL A 262 6.51 -10.70 -24.84
C VAL A 262 6.09 -9.28 -25.25
N PHE A 263 5.07 -9.19 -26.14
CA PHE A 263 4.39 -7.93 -26.44
C PHE A 263 3.51 -7.46 -25.27
N VAL A 264 3.15 -6.18 -25.24
CA VAL A 264 2.21 -5.66 -24.24
C VAL A 264 0.85 -6.36 -24.32
N GLU A 265 0.40 -6.73 -25.53
CA GLU A 265 -0.83 -7.49 -25.76
C GLU A 265 -0.73 -8.92 -25.23
N ASP A 266 0.40 -9.56 -25.39
CA ASP A 266 0.63 -10.91 -24.88
C ASP A 266 0.73 -10.91 -23.35
N LEU A 267 1.34 -9.88 -22.78
CA LEU A 267 1.43 -9.70 -21.34
C LEU A 267 0.04 -9.68 -20.70
N VAL A 268 -0.88 -8.82 -21.18
CA VAL A 268 -2.26 -8.77 -20.63
C VAL A 268 -3.04 -10.06 -20.88
N ARG A 269 -2.83 -10.74 -22.04
CA ARG A 269 -3.44 -12.05 -22.33
C ARG A 269 -2.94 -13.14 -21.38
N ASN A 270 -1.62 -13.20 -21.13
CA ASN A 270 -1.01 -14.17 -20.24
C ASN A 270 -1.52 -14.02 -18.79
N VAL A 271 -1.62 -12.78 -18.31
CA VAL A 271 -2.21 -12.48 -17.00
C VAL A 271 -3.67 -12.90 -16.97
N ALA A 272 -4.46 -12.51 -17.97
CA ALA A 272 -5.89 -12.82 -18.06
C ALA A 272 -6.16 -14.33 -18.10
N LEU A 273 -5.35 -15.12 -18.81
CA LEU A 273 -5.46 -16.58 -18.83
C LEU A 273 -5.29 -17.20 -17.43
N LYS A 274 -4.30 -16.72 -16.67
CA LYS A 274 -4.08 -17.19 -15.29
C LYS A 274 -5.19 -16.78 -14.34
N LEU A 275 -5.73 -15.55 -14.49
CA LEU A 275 -6.87 -15.08 -13.70
C LEU A 275 -8.16 -15.86 -14.05
N ASN A 276 -8.35 -16.24 -15.32
CA ASN A 276 -9.46 -17.10 -15.73
C ASN A 276 -9.42 -18.50 -15.09
N ALA A 277 -8.22 -19.01 -14.85
CA ALA A 277 -8.01 -20.29 -14.19
C ALA A 277 -8.12 -20.20 -12.65
N HIS A 278 -8.14 -19.01 -12.07
CA HIS A 278 -8.23 -18.83 -10.62
C HIS A 278 -9.65 -19.07 -10.12
N PRO A 279 -9.89 -20.01 -9.20
CA PRO A 279 -11.24 -20.47 -8.84
C PRO A 279 -12.10 -19.40 -8.15
N ASP A 280 -11.49 -18.46 -7.45
CA ASP A 280 -12.20 -17.46 -6.65
C ASP A 280 -12.32 -16.10 -7.34
N VAL A 281 -11.61 -15.83 -8.45
CA VAL A 281 -11.74 -14.57 -9.20
C VAL A 281 -13.03 -14.56 -10.03
N THR A 282 -13.88 -13.55 -9.81
CA THR A 282 -15.18 -13.41 -10.49
C THR A 282 -15.17 -12.34 -11.56
N TRP A 283 -14.37 -11.31 -11.38
CA TRP A 283 -14.17 -10.22 -12.32
C TRP A 283 -12.73 -9.74 -12.24
N TYR A 284 -12.19 -9.30 -13.34
CA TYR A 284 -10.88 -8.64 -13.36
C TYR A 284 -10.77 -7.57 -14.44
N LYS A 285 -9.86 -6.63 -14.22
CA LYS A 285 -9.30 -5.73 -15.22
C LYS A 285 -7.78 -5.82 -15.14
N VAL A 286 -7.15 -6.02 -16.28
CA VAL A 286 -5.68 -6.06 -16.44
C VAL A 286 -5.28 -4.93 -17.38
N GLU A 287 -4.39 -4.07 -16.93
CA GLU A 287 -3.80 -3.00 -17.71
C GLU A 287 -2.27 -3.16 -17.69
N ALA A 288 -1.63 -3.01 -18.83
CA ALA A 288 -0.18 -2.99 -18.93
C ALA A 288 0.27 -1.79 -19.76
N GLU A 289 1.30 -1.11 -19.29
CA GLU A 289 1.94 0.02 -19.96
C GLU A 289 3.45 -0.21 -20.03
N ASN A 290 3.98 -0.36 -21.24
CA ASN A 290 5.41 -0.48 -21.51
C ASN A 290 6.01 0.90 -21.74
N GLN A 291 7.03 1.26 -20.96
CA GLN A 291 7.84 2.46 -21.18
C GLN A 291 8.85 2.18 -22.29
N GLU A 292 8.42 2.40 -23.53
CA GLU A 292 9.18 2.05 -24.73
C GLU A 292 10.57 2.70 -24.75
N SER A 293 11.62 1.89 -25.01
CA SER A 293 13.01 2.37 -24.97
C SER A 293 13.47 3.04 -26.26
N ILE A 294 12.81 2.77 -27.40
CA ILE A 294 13.17 3.30 -28.73
C ILE A 294 12.10 4.22 -29.33
N HIS A 295 10.95 4.39 -28.66
CA HIS A 295 9.86 5.27 -29.05
C HIS A 295 9.65 6.35 -27.99
N ASN A 296 9.09 7.50 -28.40
CA ASN A 296 8.78 8.60 -27.49
C ASN A 296 7.36 8.52 -26.90
N HIS A 297 6.67 7.40 -27.07
CA HIS A 297 5.36 7.08 -26.50
C HIS A 297 5.43 5.71 -25.82
N ASN A 298 4.49 5.44 -24.94
CA ASN A 298 4.35 4.15 -24.29
C ASN A 298 3.38 3.25 -25.08
N ALA A 299 3.59 1.94 -25.02
CA ALA A 299 2.63 0.96 -25.53
C ALA A 299 1.69 0.54 -24.39
N TYR A 300 0.38 0.47 -24.67
CA TYR A 300 -0.64 0.17 -23.68
C TYR A 300 -1.61 -0.89 -24.18
N ALA A 301 -1.98 -1.81 -23.29
CA ALA A 301 -3.01 -2.80 -23.52
C ALA A 301 -3.90 -2.98 -22.29
N CYS A 302 -5.17 -3.32 -22.50
CA CYS A 302 -6.13 -3.57 -21.44
C CYS A 302 -7.04 -4.75 -21.79
N ILE A 303 -7.33 -5.61 -20.82
CA ILE A 303 -8.39 -6.63 -20.88
C ILE A 303 -9.26 -6.48 -19.64
N GLU A 304 -10.58 -6.45 -19.85
CA GLU A 304 -11.55 -6.49 -18.78
C GLU A 304 -12.54 -7.64 -19.03
N LYS A 305 -12.87 -8.38 -17.96
CA LYS A 305 -13.85 -9.45 -17.98
C LYS A 305 -14.84 -9.26 -16.85
N GLY A 306 -16.12 -9.12 -17.20
CA GLY A 306 -17.29 -9.07 -16.29
C GLY A 306 -18.08 -10.35 -16.32
#